data_f5ee770b1cc49a24572f9f8deaa5d661
#
_entry.id   f5ee770b1cc49a24572f9f8deaa5d661
#
_cell.length_a   1.000
_cell.length_b   1.000
_cell.length_c   1.000
_cell.angle_alpha   90.00
_cell.angle_beta   90.00
_cell.angle_gamma   90.00
#
_symmetry.space_group_name_H-M   'P 1'
#
loop_
_entity.id
_entity.type
_entity.pdbx_description
1 polymer ?
#
loop_
_entity_poly.entity_id
_entity_poly.type
_entity_poly.pdbx_seq_one_letter_code
_entity_poly.pdbx_strand_id
1 'polypeptide(L)'
;MMNRQMLIRQMAERQQISKAQAKVQLQHILASLTQALSEGEKVYLPQFGTFELRYHLPRNGRNPQTGEPLEIAGGNQPSFKASPSLKQALQQD
;
A
#
# COMPACT_ATOMS: atom_id res chain seq x y z
N MET A 1 14.87 2.17 -8.68
CA MET A 1 13.52 2.05 -8.08
C MET A 1 12.47 2.07 -9.17
N MET A 2 11.51 1.16 -9.09
CA MET A 2 10.41 1.12 -10.05
C MET A 2 9.36 2.17 -9.67
N ASN A 3 8.87 2.90 -10.66
CA ASN A 3 7.83 3.88 -10.44
C ASN A 3 6.52 3.45 -11.13
N ARG A 4 5.50 4.30 -11.02
CA ARG A 4 4.18 4.00 -11.57
C ARG A 4 4.22 3.78 -13.08
N GLN A 5 4.98 4.59 -13.80
CA GLN A 5 5.08 4.48 -15.26
C GLN A 5 5.72 3.17 -15.67
N MET A 6 6.75 2.75 -14.95
CA MET A 6 7.43 1.48 -15.22
C MET A 6 6.53 0.29 -14.92
N LEU A 7 5.74 0.39 -13.86
CA LEU A 7 4.77 -0.66 -13.53
C LEU A 7 3.69 -0.79 -14.60
N ILE A 8 3.18 0.34 -15.08
CA ILE A 8 2.19 0.36 -16.16
C ILE A 8 2.77 -0.28 -17.43
N ARG A 9 4.00 0.05 -17.77
CA ARG A 9 4.67 -0.54 -18.93
C ARG A 9 4.78 -2.05 -18.78
N GLN A 10 5.19 -2.52 -17.61
CA GLN A 10 5.31 -3.96 -17.36
C GLN A 10 3.97 -4.66 -17.46
N MET A 11 2.92 -4.06 -16.90
CA MET A 11 1.56 -4.61 -16.99
C MET A 11 1.10 -4.71 -18.45
N ALA A 12 1.37 -3.67 -19.23
CA ALA A 12 0.99 -3.64 -20.63
C ALA A 12 1.71 -4.75 -21.43
N GLU A 13 3.00 -4.91 -21.19
CA GLU A 13 3.79 -5.92 -21.88
C GLU A 13 3.34 -7.34 -21.51
N ARG A 14 3.06 -7.58 -20.24
CA ARG A 14 2.65 -8.92 -19.79
C ARG A 14 1.30 -9.34 -20.35
N GLN A 15 0.41 -8.39 -20.55
CA GLN A 15 -0.96 -8.68 -21.04
C GLN A 15 -1.10 -8.44 -22.53
N GLN A 16 -0.08 -7.91 -23.20
CA GLN A 16 -0.14 -7.52 -24.61
C GLN A 16 -1.29 -6.54 -24.88
N ILE A 17 -1.39 -5.54 -24.00
CA ILE A 17 -2.37 -4.46 -24.13
C ILE A 17 -1.65 -3.12 -24.22
N SER A 18 -2.41 -2.07 -24.50
CA SER A 18 -1.83 -0.72 -24.57
C SER A 18 -1.47 -0.20 -23.17
N LYS A 19 -0.55 0.74 -23.11
CA LYS A 19 -0.21 1.42 -21.86
C LYS A 19 -1.43 2.16 -21.30
N ALA A 20 -2.28 2.71 -22.17
CA ALA A 20 -3.48 3.40 -21.73
C ALA A 20 -4.43 2.43 -21.02
N GLN A 21 -4.60 1.23 -21.54
CA GLN A 21 -5.42 0.22 -20.90
C GLN A 21 -4.84 -0.23 -19.58
N ALA A 22 -3.53 -0.45 -19.52
CA ALA A 22 -2.86 -0.84 -18.28
C ALA A 22 -2.97 0.26 -17.22
N LYS A 23 -2.87 1.52 -17.62
CA LYS A 23 -3.03 2.66 -16.72
C LYS A 23 -4.40 2.68 -16.08
N VAL A 24 -5.44 2.45 -16.88
CA VAL A 24 -6.82 2.39 -16.39
C VAL A 24 -6.98 1.26 -15.40
N GLN A 25 -6.44 0.07 -15.70
CA GLN A 25 -6.49 -1.05 -14.77
C GLN A 25 -5.88 -0.71 -13.41
N LEU A 26 -4.70 -0.10 -13.42
CA LEU A 26 -4.02 0.27 -12.19
C LEU A 26 -4.81 1.32 -11.41
N GLN A 27 -5.36 2.32 -12.09
CA GLN A 27 -6.19 3.35 -11.46
C GLN A 27 -7.40 2.74 -10.78
N HIS A 28 -8.07 1.79 -11.43
CA HIS A 28 -9.24 1.12 -10.85
C HIS A 28 -8.86 0.30 -9.62
N ILE A 29 -7.77 -0.43 -9.67
CA ILE A 29 -7.31 -1.22 -8.51
C ILE A 29 -7.03 -0.32 -7.33
N LEU A 30 -6.27 0.75 -7.54
CA LEU A 30 -5.89 1.67 -6.46
C LEU A 30 -7.11 2.39 -5.90
N ALA A 31 -8.04 2.82 -6.76
CA ALA A 31 -9.25 3.50 -6.32
C ALA A 31 -10.15 2.56 -5.50
N SER A 32 -10.32 1.31 -5.95
CA SER A 32 -11.14 0.34 -5.24
C SER A 32 -10.54 -0.01 -3.88
N LEU A 33 -9.23 -0.16 -3.81
CA LEU A 33 -8.53 -0.43 -2.56
C LEU A 33 -8.70 0.73 -1.58
N THR A 34 -8.51 1.95 -2.07
CA THR A 34 -8.65 3.16 -1.26
C THR A 34 -10.05 3.28 -0.71
N GLN A 35 -11.06 3.02 -1.54
CA GLN A 35 -12.45 3.11 -1.12
C GLN A 35 -12.79 2.08 -0.05
N ALA A 36 -12.37 0.83 -0.24
CA ALA A 36 -12.62 -0.23 0.74
C ALA A 36 -12.00 0.13 2.09
N LEU A 37 -10.76 0.60 2.08
CA LEU A 37 -10.08 1.01 3.30
C LEU A 37 -10.75 2.21 3.97
N SER A 38 -11.26 3.15 3.18
CA SER A 38 -11.95 4.32 3.72
C SER A 38 -13.26 3.95 4.41
N GLU A 39 -13.85 2.81 4.02
CA GLU A 39 -15.05 2.27 4.65
C GLU A 39 -14.74 1.37 5.84
N GLY A 40 -13.46 1.26 6.21
CA GLY A 40 -13.01 0.46 7.34
C GLY A 40 -12.92 -1.02 7.05
N GLU A 41 -12.96 -1.43 5.81
CA GLU A 41 -12.90 -2.82 5.43
C GLU A 41 -11.46 -3.29 5.27
N LYS A 42 -11.21 -4.55 5.62
CA LYS A 42 -9.96 -5.21 5.29
C LYS A 42 -10.05 -5.74 3.87
N VAL A 43 -8.95 -5.63 3.14
CA VAL A 43 -8.87 -6.18 1.79
C VAL A 43 -7.89 -7.35 1.82
N TYR A 44 -8.42 -8.56 1.76
CA TYR A 44 -7.61 -9.77 1.79
C TYR A 44 -7.40 -10.28 0.38
N LEU A 45 -6.15 -10.34 -0.03
CA LEU A 45 -5.75 -10.84 -1.35
C LEU A 45 -4.96 -12.14 -1.15
N PRO A 46 -5.58 -13.30 -1.48
CA PRO A 46 -4.90 -14.58 -1.29
C PRO A 46 -3.55 -14.62 -1.98
N GLN A 47 -2.58 -15.21 -1.32
CA GLN A 47 -1.21 -15.36 -1.81
C GLN A 47 -0.45 -14.04 -1.97
N PHE A 48 -1.04 -12.92 -1.58
CA PHE A 48 -0.39 -11.62 -1.62
C PHE A 48 -0.31 -11.00 -0.24
N GLY A 49 -1.45 -10.69 0.34
CA GLY A 49 -1.46 -10.10 1.68
C GLY A 49 -2.78 -9.43 1.99
N THR A 50 -2.77 -8.72 3.10
CA THR A 50 -3.95 -8.04 3.60
C THR A 50 -3.65 -6.56 3.81
N PHE A 51 -4.52 -5.71 3.28
CA PHE A 51 -4.50 -4.28 3.56
C PHE A 51 -5.56 -3.98 4.60
N GLU A 52 -5.21 -3.20 5.62
CA GLU A 52 -6.15 -2.84 6.68
C GLU A 52 -5.79 -1.48 7.26
N LEU A 53 -6.76 -0.86 7.93
CA LEU A 53 -6.51 0.34 8.71
C LEU A 53 -6.18 -0.04 10.13
N ARG A 54 -5.17 0.60 10.69
CA ARG A 54 -4.83 0.50 12.10
C ARG A 54 -4.99 1.85 12.74
N TYR A 55 -5.67 1.89 13.87
CA TYR A 55 -5.82 3.11 14.63
C TYR A 55 -4.66 3.26 15.59
N HIS A 56 -4.02 4.43 15.55
CA HIS A 56 -2.94 4.78 16.46
C HIS A 56 -3.42 5.86 17.41
N LEU A 57 -3.21 5.63 18.70
CA LEU A 57 -3.53 6.64 19.71
C LEU A 57 -2.58 7.83 19.59
N PRO A 58 -3.05 9.04 19.97
CA PRO A 58 -2.15 10.18 20.08
C PRO A 58 -1.02 9.86 21.05
N ARG A 59 0.16 10.35 20.77
CA ARG A 59 1.30 10.15 21.65
C ARG A 59 2.19 11.36 21.64
N ASN A 60 3.00 11.49 22.70
CA ASN A 60 3.99 12.53 22.81
C ASN A 60 5.32 12.03 22.27
N GLY A 61 5.95 12.83 21.45
CA GLY A 61 7.27 12.56 20.94
C GLY A 61 8.16 13.78 21.09
N ARG A 62 9.32 13.74 20.46
CA ARG A 62 10.24 14.87 20.45
C ARG A 62 10.72 15.14 19.04
N ASN A 63 10.89 16.41 18.74
CA ASN A 63 11.48 16.81 17.46
C ASN A 63 12.96 16.41 17.49
N PRO A 64 13.42 15.54 16.58
CA PRO A 64 14.81 15.09 16.59
C PRO A 64 15.82 16.19 16.32
N GLN A 65 15.40 17.30 15.70
CA GLN A 65 16.29 18.41 15.40
C GLN A 65 16.43 19.40 16.54
N THR A 66 15.35 19.65 17.28
CA THR A 66 15.33 20.67 18.33
C THR A 66 15.22 20.09 19.72
N GLY A 67 14.79 18.84 19.87
CA GLY A 67 14.54 18.21 21.15
C GLY A 67 13.26 18.70 21.83
N GLU A 68 12.48 19.55 21.17
CA GLU A 68 11.25 20.08 21.75
C GLU A 68 10.16 19.01 21.77
N PRO A 69 9.24 19.07 22.78
CA PRO A 69 8.10 18.16 22.81
C PRO A 69 7.23 18.33 21.57
N LEU A 70 6.77 17.21 21.03
CA LEU A 70 5.93 17.18 19.85
C LEU A 70 4.74 16.28 20.11
N GLU A 71 3.53 16.79 19.87
CA GLU A 71 2.34 15.96 19.91
C GLU A 71 2.13 15.28 18.55
N ILE A 72 2.07 13.96 18.57
CA ILE A 72 1.75 13.18 17.38
C ILE A 72 0.29 12.81 17.45
N ALA A 73 -0.50 13.37 16.54
CA ALA A 73 -1.93 13.11 16.48
C ALA A 73 -2.20 11.64 16.21
N GLY A 74 -3.24 11.11 16.83
CA GLY A 74 -3.74 9.78 16.52
C GLY A 74 -4.48 9.76 15.21
N GLY A 75 -4.79 8.57 14.73
CA GLY A 75 -5.56 8.43 13.51
C GLY A 75 -5.45 7.06 12.91
N ASN A 76 -6.16 6.89 11.81
CA ASN A 76 -6.13 5.66 11.04
C ASN A 76 -4.95 5.68 10.07
N GLN A 77 -4.18 4.61 10.06
CA GLN A 77 -3.07 4.45 9.12
C GLN A 77 -3.26 3.18 8.32
N PRO A 78 -3.01 3.21 7.00
CA PRO A 78 -3.04 1.99 6.22
C PRO A 78 -1.86 1.10 6.60
N SER A 79 -2.11 -0.19 6.66
CA SER A 79 -1.10 -1.19 6.98
C SER A 79 -1.22 -2.34 6.01
N PHE A 80 -0.09 -2.83 5.55
CA PHE A 80 -0.04 -4.00 4.69
C PHE A 80 0.68 -5.13 5.41
N LYS A 81 0.01 -6.29 5.42
CA LYS A 81 0.58 -7.50 6.01
C LYS A 81 0.76 -8.53 4.91
N ALA A 82 2.00 -8.85 4.60
CA ALA A 82 2.30 -9.82 3.54
C ALA A 82 1.86 -11.23 3.95
N SER A 83 1.35 -11.99 2.98
CA SER A 83 1.02 -13.39 3.19
C SER A 83 2.29 -14.22 3.34
N PRO A 84 2.20 -15.41 3.96
CA PRO A 84 3.36 -16.31 4.00
C PRO A 84 3.87 -16.66 2.61
N SER A 85 2.98 -16.84 1.63
CA SER A 85 3.37 -17.12 0.26
C SER A 85 4.19 -16.01 -0.36
N LEU A 86 3.78 -14.75 -0.14
CA LEU A 86 4.52 -13.62 -0.67
C LEU A 86 5.89 -13.49 0.00
N LYS A 87 5.93 -13.66 1.31
CA LYS A 87 7.20 -13.61 2.06
C LYS A 87 8.17 -14.65 1.53
N GLN A 88 7.69 -15.86 1.29
CA GLN A 88 8.50 -16.94 0.77
C GLN A 88 9.01 -16.65 -0.64
N ALA A 89 8.15 -16.09 -1.49
CA ALA A 89 8.53 -15.75 -2.85
C ALA A 89 9.61 -14.66 -2.90
N LEU A 90 9.66 -13.80 -1.90
CA LEU A 90 10.63 -12.70 -1.83
C LEU A 90 11.94 -13.12 -1.16
N GLN A 91 11.98 -14.25 -0.49
CA GLN A 91 13.20 -14.78 0.11
C GLN A 91 13.98 -15.55 -0.97
N GLN A 92 15.02 -14.91 -1.47
CA GLN A 92 15.89 -15.53 -2.45
C GLN A 92 17.20 -15.90 -1.77
N ASP A 93 17.65 -17.10 -2.04
CA ASP A 93 18.93 -17.58 -1.52
C ASP A 93 20.11 -16.98 -2.29
#